data_e2096595c8e067a0765e839d2d176e7e
#
_entry.id   e2096595c8e067a0765e839d2d176e7e
#
_cell.length_a   1.000
_cell.length_b   1.000
_cell.length_c   1.000
_cell.angle_alpha   90.00
_cell.angle_beta   90.00
_cell.angle_gamma   90.00
#
_symmetry.space_group_name_H-M   'P 1'
#
loop_
_entity.id
_entity.type
_entity.pdbx_description
1 polymer ?
#
loop_
_entity_poly.entity_id
_entity_poly.type
_entity_poly.pdbx_seq_one_letter_code
_entity_poly.pdbx_strand_id
1 'polypeptide(L)'
;MSVNVMDQIIDGLWLGNIMAAEDKVLLKLQGITHVLSLGAIPKNIDSSIKNMKVFIDDVPHAQILPHLDAAVDFIKEALTTNGKILVHW
;
A
#
# COMPACT_ATOMS: atom_id res chain seq x y z
N MET A 1 12.74 3.53 17.64
CA MET A 1 12.29 3.79 16.25
C MET A 1 12.72 2.64 15.36
N SER A 2 11.81 2.15 14.54
CA SER A 2 12.13 1.09 13.61
C SER A 2 13.04 1.58 12.50
N VAL A 3 14.02 0.76 12.12
CA VAL A 3 14.87 1.01 10.95
C VAL A 3 14.42 0.18 9.76
N ASN A 4 13.33 -0.56 9.90
CA ASN A 4 12.79 -1.37 8.81
C ASN A 4 12.15 -0.50 7.74
N VAL A 5 12.26 -0.91 6.48
CA VAL A 5 11.60 -0.21 5.39
C VAL A 5 10.09 -0.43 5.41
N MET A 6 9.63 -1.48 6.08
CA MET A 6 8.21 -1.70 6.35
C MET A 6 8.03 -2.48 7.63
N ASP A 7 6.89 -2.27 8.30
CA ASP A 7 6.53 -2.91 9.55
C ASP A 7 5.12 -3.47 9.48
N GLN A 8 4.93 -4.66 10.03
CA GLN A 8 3.59 -5.24 10.12
C GLN A 8 2.83 -4.59 11.27
N ILE A 9 1.64 -4.09 10.97
CA ILE A 9 0.80 -3.38 11.95
C ILE A 9 -0.21 -4.34 12.55
N ILE A 10 -0.90 -5.06 11.70
CA ILE A 10 -1.80 -6.15 12.09
C ILE A 10 -1.60 -7.27 11.08
N ASP A 11 -2.22 -8.41 11.33
CA ASP A 11 -2.10 -9.53 10.40
C ASP A 11 -2.59 -9.13 9.01
N GLY A 12 -1.71 -9.27 8.02
CA GLY A 12 -2.00 -8.93 6.63
C GLY A 12 -1.82 -7.47 6.25
N LEU A 13 -1.54 -6.57 7.19
CA LEU A 13 -1.39 -5.14 6.91
C LEU A 13 -0.01 -4.63 7.33
N TRP A 14 0.70 -4.05 6.37
CA TRP A 14 2.04 -3.50 6.56
C TRP A 14 2.04 -2.01 6.24
N LEU A 15 2.83 -1.24 6.99
CA LEU A 15 3.14 0.16 6.64
C LEU A 15 4.61 0.24 6.23
N GLY A 16 4.91 1.02 5.23
CA GLY A 16 6.28 1.16 4.78
C GLY A 16 6.52 2.43 3.97
N ASN A 17 7.74 2.53 3.45
CA ASN A 17 8.14 3.64 2.61
C ASN A 17 8.22 3.18 1.15
N ILE A 18 8.59 4.12 0.26
CA ILE A 18 8.65 3.82 -1.16
C ILE A 18 9.71 2.76 -1.49
N MET A 19 10.77 2.67 -0.69
CA MET A 19 11.82 1.67 -0.89
C MET A 19 11.24 0.27 -0.73
N ALA A 20 10.37 0.08 0.26
CA ALA A 20 9.69 -1.21 0.44
C ALA A 20 8.81 -1.53 -0.75
N ALA A 21 8.05 -0.55 -1.23
CA ALA A 21 7.13 -0.75 -2.36
C ALA A 21 7.87 -1.07 -3.66
N GLU A 22 9.12 -0.67 -3.78
CA GLU A 22 9.95 -0.93 -4.96
C GLU A 22 10.82 -2.18 -4.82
N ASP A 23 10.82 -2.82 -3.66
CA ASP A 23 11.63 -4.00 -3.40
C ASP A 23 10.85 -5.27 -3.70
N LYS A 24 10.95 -5.74 -4.95
CA LYS A 24 10.20 -6.92 -5.41
C LYS A 24 10.52 -8.17 -4.62
N VAL A 25 11.77 -8.33 -4.20
CA VAL A 25 12.20 -9.51 -3.44
C VAL A 25 11.55 -9.49 -2.06
N LEU A 26 11.58 -8.34 -1.38
CA LEU A 26 10.97 -8.18 -0.07
C LEU A 26 9.47 -8.45 -0.12
N LEU A 27 8.78 -7.85 -1.09
CA LEU A 27 7.33 -8.03 -1.23
C LEU A 27 6.97 -9.49 -1.47
N LYS A 28 7.75 -10.17 -2.30
CA LYS A 28 7.52 -11.59 -2.58
C LYS A 28 7.78 -12.45 -1.36
N LEU A 29 8.85 -12.18 -0.62
CA LEU A 29 9.17 -12.93 0.59
C LEU A 29 8.07 -12.80 1.65
N GLN A 30 7.47 -11.64 1.77
CA GLN A 30 6.38 -11.39 2.72
C GLN A 30 5.01 -11.77 2.17
N GLY A 31 4.92 -12.18 0.93
CA GLY A 31 3.66 -12.59 0.32
C GLY A 31 2.70 -11.43 0.06
N ILE A 32 3.22 -10.23 -0.17
CA ILE A 32 2.39 -9.05 -0.43
C ILE A 32 1.64 -9.23 -1.75
N THR A 33 0.32 -9.07 -1.70
CA THR A 33 -0.56 -9.20 -2.86
C THR A 33 -1.12 -7.86 -3.33
N HIS A 34 -1.11 -6.84 -2.47
CA HIS A 34 -1.68 -5.53 -2.74
C HIS A 34 -0.72 -4.45 -2.26
N VAL A 35 -0.62 -3.36 -3.01
CA VAL A 35 0.15 -2.17 -2.61
C VAL A 35 -0.75 -0.96 -2.78
N LEU A 36 -0.92 -0.22 -1.68
CA LEU A 36 -1.64 1.06 -1.69
C LEU A 36 -0.62 2.18 -1.56
N SER A 37 -0.56 3.03 -2.57
CA SER A 37 0.39 4.14 -2.65
C SER A 37 -0.32 5.46 -2.37
N LEU A 38 0.13 6.17 -1.34
CA LEU A 38 -0.43 7.46 -0.94
C LEU A 38 0.57 8.56 -1.28
N GLY A 39 0.37 9.24 -2.39
CA GLY A 39 1.20 10.38 -2.80
C GLY A 39 2.40 10.03 -3.66
N ALA A 40 3.13 8.99 -3.35
CA ALA A 40 4.32 8.58 -4.11
C ALA A 40 4.03 7.34 -4.95
N ILE A 41 4.50 7.32 -6.19
CA ILE A 41 4.27 6.20 -7.10
C ILE A 41 5.55 5.37 -7.19
N PRO A 42 5.52 4.11 -6.76
CA PRO A 42 6.68 3.22 -6.90
C PRO A 42 6.98 2.93 -8.38
N LYS A 43 8.25 2.75 -8.67
CA LYS A 43 8.70 2.31 -9.99
C LYS A 43 8.75 0.79 -10.02
N ASN A 44 8.45 0.21 -11.18
CA ASN A 44 8.63 -1.22 -11.43
C ASN A 44 7.91 -2.14 -10.44
N ILE A 45 6.64 -1.83 -10.13
CA ILE A 45 5.82 -2.73 -9.31
C ILE A 45 5.62 -4.04 -10.09
N ASP A 46 5.73 -5.16 -9.36
CA ASP A 46 5.47 -6.47 -9.92
C ASP A 46 4.04 -6.54 -10.46
N SER A 47 3.87 -6.99 -11.70
CA SER A 47 2.57 -7.05 -12.36
C SER A 47 1.59 -8.03 -11.69
N SER A 48 2.09 -8.96 -10.88
CA SER A 48 1.26 -9.89 -10.11
C SER A 48 0.61 -9.24 -8.88
N ILE A 49 1.07 -8.04 -8.50
CA ILE A 49 0.57 -7.32 -7.34
C ILE A 49 -0.49 -6.31 -7.81
N LYS A 50 -1.66 -6.33 -7.16
CA LYS A 50 -2.67 -5.30 -7.37
C LYS A 50 -2.20 -4.02 -6.71
N ASN A 51 -2.28 -2.90 -7.41
CA ASN A 51 -1.89 -1.63 -6.80
C ASN A 51 -2.96 -0.58 -7.01
N MET A 52 -3.08 0.31 -6.03
CA MET A 52 -3.96 1.46 -6.06
C MET A 52 -3.15 2.69 -5.67
N LYS A 53 -3.41 3.80 -6.36
CA LYS A 53 -2.71 5.07 -6.12
C LYS A 53 -3.73 6.11 -5.67
N VAL A 54 -3.39 6.82 -4.61
CA VAL A 54 -4.20 7.94 -4.13
C VAL A 54 -3.32 9.18 -4.09
N PHE A 55 -3.66 10.18 -4.90
CA PHE A 55 -2.93 11.44 -4.96
C PHE A 55 -3.63 12.42 -4.02
N ILE A 56 -3.05 12.64 -2.85
CA ILE A 56 -3.67 13.47 -1.81
C ILE A 56 -3.06 14.87 -1.69
N ASP A 57 -1.88 15.11 -2.29
CA ASP A 57 -1.16 16.37 -2.09
C ASP A 57 -1.85 17.58 -2.72
N ASP A 58 -2.48 17.39 -3.88
CA ASP A 58 -3.11 18.48 -4.63
C ASP A 58 -4.64 18.40 -4.64
N VAL A 59 -5.21 17.61 -3.72
CA VAL A 59 -6.66 17.38 -3.70
C VAL A 59 -7.32 18.31 -2.68
N PRO A 60 -8.36 19.09 -3.07
CA PRO A 60 -9.13 19.87 -2.11
C PRO A 60 -9.74 19.00 -1.02
N HIS A 61 -9.90 19.57 0.17
CA HIS A 61 -10.43 18.86 1.33
C HIS A 61 -11.71 18.07 1.02
N ALA A 62 -12.61 18.66 0.24
CA ALA A 62 -13.89 18.04 -0.09
C ALA A 62 -13.74 16.79 -0.98
N GLN A 63 -12.60 16.62 -1.65
CA GLN A 63 -12.36 15.51 -2.55
C GLN A 63 -11.51 14.39 -1.93
N ILE A 64 -11.01 14.60 -0.70
CA ILE A 64 -10.20 13.58 -0.01
C ILE A 64 -11.06 12.41 0.44
N LEU A 65 -12.27 12.68 0.95
CA LEU A 65 -13.12 11.64 1.52
C LEU A 65 -13.43 10.50 0.53
N PRO A 66 -13.82 10.76 -0.73
CA PRO A 66 -14.03 9.67 -1.68
C PRO A 66 -12.77 8.84 -1.93
N HIS A 67 -11.59 9.48 -1.95
CA HIS A 67 -10.33 8.75 -2.12
C HIS A 67 -10.02 7.88 -0.92
N LEU A 68 -10.32 8.35 0.30
CA LEU A 68 -10.12 7.58 1.52
C LEU A 68 -11.07 6.39 1.58
N ASP A 69 -12.32 6.56 1.15
CA ASP A 69 -13.28 5.45 1.07
C ASP A 69 -12.78 4.36 0.13
N ALA A 70 -12.30 4.75 -1.04
CA ALA A 70 -11.73 3.81 -2.00
C ALA A 70 -10.49 3.10 -1.45
N ALA A 71 -9.64 3.83 -0.74
CA ALA A 71 -8.45 3.25 -0.11
C ALA A 71 -8.83 2.23 0.97
N VAL A 72 -9.81 2.56 1.81
CA VAL A 72 -10.30 1.64 2.83
C VAL A 72 -10.88 0.38 2.21
N ASP A 73 -11.67 0.52 1.13
CA ASP A 73 -12.23 -0.62 0.41
C ASP A 73 -11.13 -1.51 -0.17
N PHE A 74 -10.07 -0.92 -0.69
CA PHE A 74 -8.93 -1.66 -1.23
C PHE A 74 -8.22 -2.47 -0.12
N ILE A 75 -8.03 -1.85 1.05
CA ILE A 75 -7.45 -2.54 2.20
C ILE A 75 -8.34 -3.71 2.62
N LYS A 76 -9.66 -3.47 2.70
CA LYS A 76 -10.62 -4.52 3.07
C LYS A 76 -10.60 -5.66 2.06
N GLU A 77 -10.52 -5.35 0.77
CA GLU A 77 -10.42 -6.39 -0.26
C GLU A 77 -9.22 -7.28 0.00
N ALA A 78 -8.05 -6.70 0.26
CA ALA A 78 -6.85 -7.48 0.52
C ALA A 78 -7.04 -8.38 1.73
N LEU A 79 -7.52 -7.83 2.84
CA LEU A 79 -7.64 -8.58 4.09
C LEU A 79 -8.71 -9.66 4.05
N THR A 80 -9.81 -9.42 3.32
CA THR A 80 -10.92 -10.38 3.26
C THR A 80 -10.71 -11.48 2.22
N THR A 81 -9.77 -11.29 1.29
CA THR A 81 -9.45 -12.30 0.28
C THR A 81 -8.19 -13.10 0.62
N ASN A 82 -7.81 -13.10 1.89
CA ASN A 82 -6.61 -13.77 2.39
C ASN A 82 -5.32 -13.21 1.77
N GLY A 83 -5.35 -11.96 1.38
CA GLY A 83 -4.19 -11.26 0.84
C GLY A 83 -3.39 -10.56 1.93
N LYS A 84 -2.33 -9.90 1.49
CA LYS A 84 -1.49 -9.08 2.35
C LYS A 84 -1.23 -7.76 1.65
N ILE A 85 -1.36 -6.66 2.36
CA ILE A 85 -1.26 -5.33 1.78
C ILE A 85 -0.15 -4.52 2.42
N LEU A 86 0.60 -3.82 1.57
CA LEU A 86 1.54 -2.79 1.99
C LEU A 86 0.94 -1.43 1.67
N VAL A 87 0.84 -0.57 2.68
CA VAL A 87 0.47 0.84 2.53
C VAL A 87 1.73 1.67 2.69
N HIS A 88 2.00 2.55 1.73
CA HIS A 88 3.18 3.41 1.81
C HIS A 88 2.87 4.81 1.29
N TRP A 89 3.76 5.77 1.62
CA TRP A 89 3.68 7.15 1.15
C TRP A 89 5.04 7.70 0.77
#